data_2704302887004b45b351e36cf2dcffad
#
_entry.id   2704302887004b45b351e36cf2dcffad
#
_cell.length_a   1.000
_cell.length_b   1.000
_cell.length_c   1.000
_cell.angle_alpha   90.00
_cell.angle_beta   90.00
_cell.angle_gamma   90.00
#
_symmetry.space_group_name_H-M   'P 1'
#
loop_
_entity.id
_entity.type
_entity.pdbx_description
1 polymer ?
#
loop_
_entity_poly.entity_id
_entity_poly.type
_entity_poly.pdbx_seq_one_letter_code
_entity_poly.pdbx_strand_id
1 'polypeptide(L)'
;MGLFGKVFDKKECDICGGEIGLLGNRKLEDGNCCKNCAKKLSPLMTDRRQSTVEEIKQHIAYREKNEQLLDSIHPSKVMGTGTKVYLDEAKGKFLVTRASDWRYGNPDIIELSQVSSFAVDVKEDKKEMYQENSEGKRESFNPPRYECSYRFMVEIQVNSPWFSEITFELTSDRPDSPYTDAYRDYERQAEEMRLALDPAENRSIQHMPGERNTKLPEGANQTANNASEEWTCSCGTINKGNFCAQCGNKKPAAKAVSLCDKCGWQPDDQTNLPRFCPQCGDPFNAMDVE
;
A
#
# COMPACT_ATOMS: atom_id res chain seq x y z
N MET A 1 23.18 -8.35 -56.54
CA MET A 1 21.72 -8.30 -56.28
C MET A 1 21.50 -8.12 -54.79
N GLY A 2 20.84 -7.04 -54.46
CA GLY A 2 20.95 -6.32 -53.20
C GLY A 2 20.43 -7.03 -51.96
N LEU A 3 21.29 -7.12 -50.97
CA LEU A 3 20.99 -7.50 -49.57
C LEU A 3 20.32 -6.38 -48.74
N PHE A 4 20.05 -5.23 -49.37
CA PHE A 4 19.47 -4.05 -48.68
C PHE A 4 17.95 -3.88 -48.81
N GLY A 5 17.27 -4.79 -49.53
CA GLY A 5 15.81 -4.66 -49.78
C GLY A 5 14.90 -5.00 -48.62
N LYS A 6 15.36 -5.71 -47.58
CA LYS A 6 14.50 -6.18 -46.46
C LYS A 6 14.54 -5.31 -45.20
N VAL A 7 15.34 -4.24 -45.16
CA VAL A 7 15.49 -3.40 -43.95
C VAL A 7 14.45 -2.29 -43.86
N PHE A 8 13.71 -2.03 -44.93
CA PHE A 8 12.74 -0.92 -45.04
C PHE A 8 11.28 -1.35 -45.26
N ASP A 9 10.91 -2.58 -44.91
CA ASP A 9 9.50 -2.95 -44.92
C ASP A 9 8.76 -2.08 -43.90
N LYS A 10 7.86 -1.21 -44.41
CA LYS A 10 6.99 -0.37 -43.60
C LYS A 10 6.11 -1.29 -42.79
N LYS A 11 6.22 -1.20 -41.48
CA LYS A 11 5.34 -1.93 -40.57
C LYS A 11 4.06 -1.16 -40.33
N GLU A 12 2.95 -1.84 -40.25
CA GLU A 12 1.66 -1.30 -39.87
C GLU A 12 1.34 -1.63 -38.41
N CYS A 13 0.58 -0.80 -37.77
CA CYS A 13 0.10 -0.98 -36.41
C CYS A 13 -1.14 -1.87 -36.42
N ASP A 14 -1.08 -3.04 -35.80
CA ASP A 14 -2.21 -3.99 -35.75
C ASP A 14 -3.37 -3.50 -34.86
N ILE A 15 -3.15 -2.36 -34.15
CA ILE A 15 -4.17 -1.73 -33.32
C ILE A 15 -4.97 -0.68 -34.10
N CYS A 16 -4.32 0.23 -34.82
CA CYS A 16 -4.95 1.37 -35.49
C CYS A 16 -4.77 1.39 -37.01
N GLY A 17 -4.09 0.43 -37.62
CA GLY A 17 -3.79 0.36 -39.05
C GLY A 17 -2.78 1.41 -39.57
N GLY A 18 -2.26 2.27 -38.70
CA GLY A 18 -1.34 3.33 -39.08
C GLY A 18 0.07 2.84 -39.33
N GLU A 19 0.79 3.52 -40.25
CA GLU A 19 2.19 3.22 -40.56
C GLU A 19 3.09 3.46 -39.34
N ILE A 20 4.01 2.52 -39.07
CA ILE A 20 4.99 2.61 -37.99
C ILE A 20 6.32 3.10 -38.55
N GLY A 21 6.73 4.29 -38.16
CA GLY A 21 8.04 4.83 -38.54
C GLY A 21 9.22 4.03 -37.95
N LEU A 22 10.42 4.31 -38.42
CA LEU A 22 11.65 3.54 -38.24
C LEU A 22 11.97 3.12 -36.79
N LEU A 23 11.63 3.94 -35.77
CA LEU A 23 11.84 3.67 -34.34
C LEU A 23 10.55 3.64 -33.54
N GLY A 24 9.40 3.60 -34.24
CA GLY A 24 8.06 3.71 -33.65
C GLY A 24 7.45 2.40 -33.19
N ASN A 25 8.04 1.25 -33.60
CA ASN A 25 7.47 -0.06 -33.29
C ASN A 25 7.62 -0.44 -31.82
N ARG A 26 6.52 -0.83 -31.24
CA ARG A 26 6.41 -1.43 -29.92
C ARG A 26 5.88 -2.85 -30.09
N LYS A 27 6.80 -3.82 -30.24
CA LYS A 27 6.46 -5.22 -30.51
C LYS A 27 5.52 -5.78 -29.44
N LEU A 28 4.51 -6.54 -29.89
CA LEU A 28 3.60 -7.37 -29.08
C LEU A 28 3.98 -8.85 -29.26
N GLU A 29 3.27 -9.75 -28.60
CA GLU A 29 3.48 -11.18 -28.76
C GLU A 29 3.24 -11.62 -30.21
N ASP A 30 2.10 -11.25 -30.76
CA ASP A 30 1.60 -11.66 -32.07
C ASP A 30 1.51 -10.52 -33.11
N GLY A 31 2.02 -9.30 -32.79
CA GLY A 31 1.90 -8.17 -33.70
C GLY A 31 2.75 -6.96 -33.37
N ASN A 32 2.39 -5.82 -33.96
CA ASN A 32 3.07 -4.55 -33.86
C ASN A 32 2.13 -3.46 -33.35
N CYS A 33 2.61 -2.63 -32.46
CA CYS A 33 1.91 -1.48 -31.92
C CYS A 33 2.71 -0.20 -32.21
N CYS A 34 2.06 0.86 -32.71
CA CYS A 34 2.73 2.14 -32.89
C CYS A 34 2.90 2.88 -31.56
N LYS A 35 3.81 3.87 -31.56
CA LYS A 35 4.10 4.69 -30.38
C LYS A 35 2.84 5.39 -29.83
N ASN A 36 1.92 5.80 -30.70
CA ASN A 36 0.69 6.50 -30.28
C ASN A 36 -0.30 5.57 -29.58
N CYS A 37 -0.49 4.35 -30.10
CA CYS A 37 -1.31 3.35 -29.40
C CYS A 37 -0.67 2.91 -28.08
N ALA A 38 0.65 2.73 -28.05
CA ALA A 38 1.36 2.37 -26.83
C ALA A 38 1.28 3.44 -25.71
N LYS A 39 1.15 4.72 -26.07
CA LYS A 39 0.94 5.81 -25.09
C LYS A 39 -0.44 5.82 -24.44
N LYS A 40 -1.41 5.14 -25.06
CA LYS A 40 -2.76 5.02 -24.48
C LYS A 40 -2.84 3.97 -23.38
N LEU A 41 -1.83 3.11 -23.27
CA LEU A 41 -1.78 2.06 -22.25
C LEU A 41 -1.53 2.65 -20.86
N SER A 42 -1.92 1.91 -19.84
CA SER A 42 -1.58 2.25 -18.45
C SER A 42 -0.06 2.31 -18.26
N PRO A 43 0.46 3.29 -17.52
CA PRO A 43 1.87 3.30 -17.12
C PRO A 43 2.21 2.15 -16.17
N LEU A 44 1.22 1.53 -15.54
CA LEU A 44 1.36 0.39 -14.63
C LEU A 44 1.52 -0.95 -15.38
N MET A 45 1.21 -0.99 -16.67
CA MET A 45 1.36 -2.18 -17.50
C MET A 45 2.83 -2.44 -17.85
N THR A 46 3.43 -3.52 -17.35
CA THR A 46 4.83 -3.87 -17.54
C THR A 46 5.09 -4.91 -18.64
N ASP A 47 4.10 -5.75 -18.93
CA ASP A 47 4.20 -6.96 -19.76
C ASP A 47 3.68 -6.83 -21.20
N ARG A 48 3.58 -5.58 -21.71
CA ARG A 48 3.09 -5.29 -23.06
C ARG A 48 3.72 -6.18 -24.16
N ARG A 49 4.96 -6.62 -23.99
CA ARG A 49 5.64 -7.47 -25.00
C ARG A 49 5.10 -8.90 -25.05
N GLN A 50 4.56 -9.37 -23.97
CA GLN A 50 3.92 -10.67 -23.80
C GLN A 50 2.41 -10.62 -24.08
N SER A 51 1.86 -9.41 -24.33
CA SER A 51 0.44 -9.23 -24.63
C SER A 51 0.16 -9.33 -26.11
N THR A 52 -0.97 -9.94 -26.43
CA THR A 52 -1.51 -10.07 -27.79
C THR A 52 -2.12 -8.75 -28.30
N VAL A 53 -2.31 -8.65 -29.60
CA VAL A 53 -3.01 -7.51 -30.23
C VAL A 53 -4.42 -7.34 -29.62
N GLU A 54 -5.13 -8.44 -29.38
CA GLU A 54 -6.48 -8.40 -28.80
C GLU A 54 -6.48 -7.88 -27.37
N GLU A 55 -5.58 -8.35 -26.53
CA GLU A 55 -5.42 -7.84 -25.14
C GLU A 55 -5.09 -6.36 -25.13
N ILE A 56 -4.23 -5.89 -26.03
CA ILE A 56 -3.91 -4.46 -26.14
C ILE A 56 -5.14 -3.63 -26.56
N LYS A 57 -5.97 -4.11 -27.49
CA LYS A 57 -7.22 -3.46 -27.84
C LYS A 57 -8.19 -3.37 -26.66
N GLN A 58 -8.34 -4.45 -25.91
CA GLN A 58 -9.17 -4.49 -24.71
C GLN A 58 -8.64 -3.56 -23.62
N HIS A 59 -7.33 -3.49 -23.44
CA HIS A 59 -6.70 -2.56 -22.50
C HIS A 59 -6.95 -1.09 -22.92
N ILE A 60 -6.84 -0.76 -24.19
CA ILE A 60 -7.15 0.61 -24.68
C ILE A 60 -8.63 0.94 -24.42
N ALA A 61 -9.54 0.01 -24.68
CA ALA A 61 -10.96 0.20 -24.38
C ALA A 61 -11.23 0.39 -22.87
N TYR A 62 -10.51 -0.34 -22.02
CA TYR A 62 -10.53 -0.13 -20.58
C TYR A 62 -10.06 1.30 -20.22
N ARG A 63 -8.95 1.78 -20.82
CA ARG A 63 -8.40 3.12 -20.56
C ARG A 63 -9.37 4.23 -21.01
N GLU A 64 -10.08 4.04 -22.10
CA GLU A 64 -11.09 4.99 -22.58
C GLU A 64 -12.31 5.04 -21.64
N LYS A 65 -12.72 3.91 -21.05
CA LYS A 65 -13.75 3.88 -20.01
C LYS A 65 -13.25 4.51 -18.70
N ASN A 66 -12.00 4.26 -18.33
CA ASN A 66 -11.38 4.83 -17.15
C ASN A 66 -11.38 6.36 -17.21
N GLU A 67 -11.03 6.93 -18.36
CA GLU A 67 -11.04 8.38 -18.60
C GLU A 67 -12.43 8.99 -18.38
N GLN A 68 -13.49 8.34 -18.87
CA GLN A 68 -14.87 8.76 -18.67
C GLN A 68 -15.34 8.73 -17.21
N LEU A 69 -14.74 7.85 -16.40
CA LEU A 69 -15.07 7.69 -14.99
C LEU A 69 -14.35 8.69 -14.07
N LEU A 70 -13.27 9.33 -14.54
CA LEU A 70 -12.46 10.24 -13.71
C LEU A 70 -13.28 11.41 -13.14
N ASP A 71 -14.21 11.97 -13.92
CA ASP A 71 -15.07 13.07 -13.46
C ASP A 71 -16.00 12.65 -12.33
N SER A 72 -16.27 11.36 -12.22
CA SER A 72 -17.10 10.81 -11.15
C SER A 72 -16.34 10.63 -9.83
N ILE A 73 -15.02 10.67 -9.83
CA ILE A 73 -14.19 10.48 -8.63
C ILE A 73 -14.12 11.78 -7.83
N HIS A 74 -14.54 11.69 -6.57
CA HIS A 74 -14.54 12.79 -5.61
C HIS A 74 -13.72 12.40 -4.38
N PRO A 75 -12.39 12.60 -4.40
CA PRO A 75 -11.54 12.19 -3.30
C PRO A 75 -11.95 12.86 -1.99
N SER A 76 -12.25 12.05 -0.97
CA SER A 76 -12.46 12.49 0.41
C SER A 76 -11.13 12.58 1.16
N LYS A 77 -10.11 11.87 0.69
CA LYS A 77 -8.79 11.80 1.32
C LYS A 77 -7.69 11.85 0.27
N VAL A 78 -6.62 12.61 0.58
CA VAL A 78 -5.42 12.70 -0.25
C VAL A 78 -4.21 12.45 0.64
N MET A 79 -3.41 11.45 0.32
CA MET A 79 -2.26 11.00 1.09
C MET A 79 -1.00 11.06 0.23
N GLY A 80 0.15 11.33 0.88
CA GLY A 80 1.44 11.47 0.21
C GLY A 80 1.76 12.90 -0.25
N THR A 81 3.04 13.19 -0.42
CA THR A 81 3.56 14.51 -0.80
C THR A 81 4.03 14.58 -2.25
N GLY A 82 4.85 13.62 -2.69
CA GLY A 82 5.35 13.51 -4.07
C GLY A 82 4.37 12.75 -4.96
N THR A 83 4.39 11.44 -4.88
CA THR A 83 3.31 10.59 -5.41
C THR A 83 2.16 10.61 -4.42
N LYS A 84 0.95 10.86 -4.92
CA LYS A 84 -0.25 10.98 -4.09
C LYS A 84 -1.22 9.86 -4.38
N VAL A 85 -1.87 9.40 -3.31
CA VAL A 85 -3.03 8.54 -3.35
C VAL A 85 -4.27 9.40 -3.12
N TYR A 86 -5.18 9.39 -4.07
CA TYR A 86 -6.47 10.06 -3.99
C TYR A 86 -7.54 9.01 -3.74
N LEU A 87 -8.16 9.02 -2.58
CA LEU A 87 -9.15 8.03 -2.15
C LEU A 87 -10.55 8.65 -2.10
N ASP A 88 -11.48 8.06 -2.85
CA ASP A 88 -12.92 8.28 -2.77
C ASP A 88 -13.52 7.18 -1.88
N GLU A 89 -13.60 7.44 -0.58
CA GLU A 89 -14.08 6.47 0.42
C GLU A 89 -15.54 6.09 0.16
N ALA A 90 -16.36 7.03 -0.29
CA ALA A 90 -17.77 6.78 -0.56
C ALA A 90 -17.98 5.76 -1.69
N LYS A 91 -17.07 5.72 -2.65
CA LYS A 91 -17.10 4.75 -3.76
C LYS A 91 -16.18 3.56 -3.57
N GLY A 92 -15.34 3.57 -2.55
CA GLY A 92 -14.33 2.55 -2.34
C GLY A 92 -13.32 2.48 -3.49
N LYS A 93 -12.93 3.64 -4.05
CA LYS A 93 -12.04 3.74 -5.21
C LYS A 93 -10.88 4.69 -4.93
N PHE A 94 -9.73 4.37 -5.48
CA PHE A 94 -8.57 5.25 -5.38
C PHE A 94 -7.80 5.31 -6.69
N LEU A 95 -6.91 6.29 -6.78
CA LEU A 95 -5.93 6.42 -7.86
C LEU A 95 -4.59 6.89 -7.29
N VAL A 96 -3.51 6.54 -7.98
CA VAL A 96 -2.14 6.90 -7.60
C VAL A 96 -1.51 7.71 -8.73
N THR A 97 -1.02 8.91 -8.42
CA THR A 97 -0.41 9.77 -9.43
C THR A 97 0.50 10.84 -8.82
N ARG A 98 1.45 11.34 -9.62
CA ARG A 98 2.25 12.53 -9.31
C ARG A 98 1.65 13.82 -9.88
N ALA A 99 0.71 13.69 -10.81
CA ALA A 99 0.11 14.84 -11.45
C ALA A 99 -0.81 15.59 -10.48
N SER A 100 -0.62 16.90 -10.33
CA SER A 100 -1.53 17.76 -9.57
C SER A 100 -2.89 17.87 -10.28
N ASP A 101 -2.84 17.90 -11.60
CA ASP A 101 -4.03 17.93 -12.47
C ASP A 101 -4.29 16.52 -13.04
N TRP A 102 -4.60 15.62 -12.13
CA TRP A 102 -4.70 14.19 -12.43
C TRP A 102 -5.87 13.84 -13.38
N ARG A 103 -6.91 14.66 -13.44
CA ARG A 103 -8.04 14.42 -14.34
C ARG A 103 -7.64 14.38 -15.82
N TYR A 104 -6.62 15.14 -16.21
CA TYR A 104 -6.09 15.12 -17.59
C TYR A 104 -5.03 14.04 -17.84
N GLY A 105 -4.49 13.45 -16.77
CA GLY A 105 -3.45 12.42 -16.87
C GLY A 105 -3.97 11.01 -17.07
N ASN A 106 -5.30 10.81 -16.96
CA ASN A 106 -5.95 9.50 -16.98
C ASN A 106 -5.23 8.46 -16.08
N PRO A 107 -5.02 8.71 -14.77
CA PRO A 107 -4.52 7.67 -13.87
C PRO A 107 -5.54 6.54 -13.75
N ASP A 108 -5.06 5.32 -13.49
CA ASP A 108 -5.93 4.17 -13.33
C ASP A 108 -6.77 4.30 -12.05
N ILE A 109 -8.08 4.11 -12.18
CA ILE A 109 -9.00 4.01 -11.05
C ILE A 109 -9.00 2.56 -10.58
N ILE A 110 -8.69 2.36 -9.31
CA ILE A 110 -8.59 1.05 -8.66
C ILE A 110 -9.66 0.96 -7.59
N GLU A 111 -10.34 -0.17 -7.49
CA GLU A 111 -11.27 -0.43 -6.40
C GLU A 111 -10.52 -0.95 -5.17
N LEU A 112 -10.89 -0.54 -3.97
CA LEU A 112 -10.31 -1.06 -2.74
C LEU A 112 -10.45 -2.59 -2.64
N SER A 113 -11.51 -3.14 -3.20
CA SER A 113 -11.75 -4.59 -3.29
C SER A 113 -10.72 -5.34 -4.15
N GLN A 114 -10.01 -4.65 -5.03
CA GLN A 114 -8.94 -5.23 -5.86
C GLN A 114 -7.60 -5.31 -5.13
N VAL A 115 -7.43 -4.58 -4.03
CA VAL A 115 -6.18 -4.63 -3.25
C VAL A 115 -6.08 -5.98 -2.55
N SER A 116 -5.00 -6.69 -2.79
CA SER A 116 -4.70 -7.97 -2.15
C SER A 116 -3.69 -7.85 -1.01
N SER A 117 -2.75 -6.91 -1.11
CA SER A 117 -1.83 -6.56 -0.02
C SER A 117 -1.30 -5.14 -0.15
N PHE A 118 -0.85 -4.58 0.95
CA PHE A 118 -0.19 -3.30 1.06
C PHE A 118 1.09 -3.45 1.89
N ALA A 119 2.20 -2.94 1.38
CA ALA A 119 3.48 -2.96 2.09
C ALA A 119 4.23 -1.63 1.92
N VAL A 120 5.05 -1.30 2.91
CA VAL A 120 6.03 -0.21 2.83
C VAL A 120 7.38 -0.76 3.21
N ASP A 121 8.35 -0.62 2.30
CA ASP A 121 9.75 -0.98 2.52
C ASP A 121 10.58 0.30 2.68
N VAL A 122 11.32 0.39 3.78
CA VAL A 122 12.22 1.52 4.05
C VAL A 122 13.63 1.13 3.66
N LYS A 123 14.11 1.69 2.55
CA LYS A 123 15.47 1.46 2.03
C LYS A 123 16.43 2.50 2.54
N GLU A 124 17.51 2.04 3.18
CA GLU A 124 18.64 2.87 3.57
C GLU A 124 19.70 2.84 2.45
N ASP A 125 20.01 4.01 1.89
CA ASP A 125 21.14 4.20 0.96
C ASP A 125 22.32 4.80 1.75
N LYS A 126 23.49 4.17 1.64
CA LYS A 126 24.75 4.62 2.30
C LYS A 126 25.76 5.03 1.23
N LYS A 127 26.24 6.27 1.33
CA LYS A 127 27.29 6.80 0.48
C LYS A 127 28.50 7.13 1.33
N GLU A 128 29.63 6.51 1.02
CA GLU A 128 30.88 6.81 1.74
C GLU A 128 31.33 8.25 1.47
N MET A 129 31.68 8.93 2.54
CA MET A 129 32.26 10.27 2.51
C MET A 129 33.78 10.17 2.42
N TYR A 130 34.37 11.10 1.71
CA TYR A 130 35.81 11.18 1.49
C TYR A 130 36.32 12.58 1.85
N GLN A 131 37.56 12.66 2.23
CA GLN A 131 38.28 13.90 2.47
C GLN A 131 39.43 14.05 1.47
N GLU A 132 39.90 15.26 1.28
CA GLU A 132 41.15 15.50 0.55
C GLU A 132 42.32 15.46 1.51
N ASN A 133 43.40 14.70 1.15
CA ASN A 133 44.62 14.71 1.91
C ASN A 133 45.52 15.91 1.51
N SER A 134 46.67 16.06 2.16
CA SER A 134 47.61 17.15 1.92
C SER A 134 48.17 17.22 0.49
N GLU A 135 48.01 16.15 -0.31
CA GLU A 135 48.38 16.07 -1.70
C GLU A 135 47.24 16.35 -2.68
N GLY A 136 46.04 16.70 -2.17
CA GLY A 136 44.83 16.90 -2.98
C GLY A 136 44.18 15.59 -3.50
N LYS A 137 44.56 14.44 -2.93
CA LYS A 137 44.00 13.16 -3.31
C LYS A 137 42.82 12.81 -2.41
N ARG A 138 41.77 12.21 -2.99
CA ARG A 138 40.61 11.72 -2.31
C ARG A 138 40.96 10.51 -1.41
N GLU A 139 40.68 10.58 -0.15
CA GLU A 139 40.98 9.56 0.87
C GLU A 139 39.76 9.31 1.75
N SER A 140 39.53 8.05 2.14
CA SER A 140 38.49 7.67 3.09
C SER A 140 38.82 8.21 4.48
N PHE A 141 37.77 8.55 5.24
CA PHE A 141 37.94 8.83 6.68
C PHE A 141 38.36 7.56 7.42
N ASN A 142 39.08 7.71 8.52
CA ASN A 142 39.44 6.61 9.40
C ASN A 142 38.93 6.91 10.83
N PRO A 143 37.84 6.23 11.31
CA PRO A 143 37.04 5.25 10.62
C PRO A 143 36.19 5.84 9.47
N PRO A 144 35.76 5.02 8.49
CA PRO A 144 34.91 5.48 7.36
C PRO A 144 33.64 6.19 7.85
N ARG A 145 33.27 7.27 7.18
CA ARG A 145 32.03 8.02 7.44
C ARG A 145 31.08 7.84 6.28
N TYR A 146 29.79 7.80 6.58
CA TYR A 146 28.74 7.59 5.59
C TYR A 146 27.70 8.71 5.68
N GLU A 147 27.29 9.19 4.53
CA GLU A 147 26.07 9.95 4.35
C GLU A 147 24.94 8.95 4.10
N CYS A 148 23.95 8.93 4.98
CA CYS A 148 22.79 8.04 4.85
C CYS A 148 21.62 8.81 4.24
N SER A 149 20.75 8.09 3.53
CA SER A 149 19.45 8.61 3.11
C SER A 149 18.41 7.48 3.08
N TYR A 150 17.17 7.80 3.42
CA TYR A 150 16.09 6.83 3.55
C TYR A 150 15.01 7.07 2.51
N ARG A 151 14.53 5.97 1.90
CA ARG A 151 13.43 5.97 0.93
C ARG A 151 12.32 5.07 1.40
N PHE A 152 11.10 5.60 1.43
CA PHE A 152 9.90 4.83 1.72
C PHE A 152 9.28 4.37 0.39
N MET A 153 9.38 3.09 0.10
CA MET A 153 8.84 2.47 -1.09
C MET A 153 7.51 1.82 -0.75
N VAL A 154 6.44 2.32 -1.35
CA VAL A 154 5.10 1.74 -1.22
C VAL A 154 4.91 0.72 -2.32
N GLU A 155 4.38 -0.45 -1.95
CA GLU A 155 4.00 -1.53 -2.84
C GLU A 155 2.56 -1.93 -2.55
N ILE A 156 1.71 -1.88 -3.56
CA ILE A 156 0.30 -2.25 -3.49
C ILE A 156 0.08 -3.37 -4.50
N GLN A 157 -0.23 -4.57 -4.02
CA GLN A 157 -0.61 -5.68 -4.88
C GLN A 157 -2.11 -5.60 -5.18
N VAL A 158 -2.47 -5.72 -6.45
CA VAL A 158 -3.85 -5.58 -6.91
C VAL A 158 -4.28 -6.71 -7.85
N ASN A 159 -5.53 -7.11 -7.75
CA ASN A 159 -6.16 -8.06 -8.66
C ASN A 159 -6.80 -7.31 -9.85
N SER A 160 -5.96 -6.83 -10.76
CA SER A 160 -6.40 -6.20 -12.01
C SER A 160 -6.01 -7.08 -13.20
N PRO A 161 -6.82 -7.15 -14.27
CA PRO A 161 -6.44 -7.90 -15.47
C PRO A 161 -5.28 -7.25 -16.24
N TRP A 162 -4.87 -6.01 -15.89
CA TRP A 162 -3.93 -5.21 -16.66
C TRP A 162 -2.58 -4.99 -15.97
N PHE A 163 -2.54 -5.09 -14.67
CA PHE A 163 -1.34 -4.97 -13.84
C PHE A 163 -1.62 -5.59 -12.46
N SER A 164 -0.60 -6.15 -11.85
CA SER A 164 -0.71 -6.80 -10.54
C SER A 164 -0.12 -5.98 -9.39
N GLU A 165 0.66 -4.94 -9.73
CA GLU A 165 1.45 -4.19 -8.75
C GLU A 165 1.46 -2.70 -9.05
N ILE A 166 1.43 -1.90 -8.00
CA ILE A 166 1.63 -0.46 -8.03
C ILE A 166 2.75 -0.14 -7.05
N THR A 167 3.89 0.29 -7.57
CA THR A 167 5.05 0.63 -6.75
C THR A 167 5.42 2.10 -6.93
N PHE A 168 5.64 2.81 -5.84
CA PHE A 168 6.09 4.19 -5.88
C PHE A 168 6.90 4.59 -4.65
N GLU A 169 7.76 5.60 -4.81
CA GLU A 169 8.46 6.25 -3.70
C GLU A 169 7.53 7.30 -3.06
N LEU A 170 7.30 7.15 -1.76
CA LEU A 170 6.50 8.08 -0.96
C LEU A 170 7.28 9.36 -0.67
N THR A 171 8.60 9.23 -0.48
CA THR A 171 9.48 10.35 -0.13
C THR A 171 9.67 11.31 -1.30
N SER A 172 9.45 12.60 -1.09
CA SER A 172 9.89 13.66 -2.00
C SER A 172 11.32 14.10 -1.69
N ASP A 173 11.62 14.23 -0.40
CA ASP A 173 12.94 14.50 0.15
C ASP A 173 13.39 13.27 0.95
N ARG A 174 14.64 12.86 0.78
CA ARG A 174 15.19 11.69 1.46
C ARG A 174 15.75 12.11 2.81
N PRO A 175 15.11 11.77 3.93
CA PRO A 175 15.66 12.05 5.24
C PRO A 175 17.03 11.36 5.40
N ASP A 176 17.93 12.01 6.10
CA ASP A 176 19.30 11.54 6.34
C ASP A 176 19.44 10.68 7.61
N SER A 177 18.40 10.69 8.45
CA SER A 177 18.37 9.95 9.70
C SER A 177 16.96 9.53 10.10
N PRO A 178 16.79 8.35 10.75
CA PRO A 178 15.51 7.92 11.33
C PRO A 178 15.00 8.80 12.48
N TYR A 179 15.84 9.68 12.99
CA TYR A 179 15.50 10.54 14.13
C TYR A 179 14.98 11.92 13.71
N THR A 180 14.92 12.21 12.42
CA THR A 180 14.41 13.49 11.89
C THR A 180 12.89 13.54 11.89
N ASP A 181 12.34 14.76 11.97
CA ASP A 181 10.89 14.97 11.86
C ASP A 181 10.38 14.54 10.46
N ALA A 182 11.19 14.78 9.41
CA ALA A 182 10.86 14.34 8.05
C ALA A 182 10.69 12.82 7.96
N TYR A 183 11.57 12.03 8.59
CA TYR A 183 11.44 10.57 8.62
C TYR A 183 10.15 10.14 9.33
N ARG A 184 9.84 10.71 10.51
CA ARG A 184 8.61 10.43 11.26
C ARG A 184 7.35 10.83 10.49
N ASP A 185 7.42 11.91 9.72
CA ASP A 185 6.31 12.33 8.86
C ASP A 185 6.04 11.31 7.76
N TYR A 186 7.08 10.71 7.16
CA TYR A 186 6.90 9.63 6.18
C TYR A 186 6.39 8.34 6.81
N GLU A 187 6.84 7.98 8.01
CA GLU A 187 6.26 6.85 8.77
C GLU A 187 4.76 7.06 9.00
N ARG A 188 4.37 8.25 9.42
CA ARG A 188 2.95 8.59 9.63
C ARG A 188 2.14 8.54 8.34
N GLN A 189 2.67 9.05 7.23
CA GLN A 189 2.01 8.99 5.91
C GLN A 189 1.89 7.54 5.43
N ALA A 190 2.92 6.73 5.61
CA ALA A 190 2.92 5.31 5.27
C ALA A 190 1.83 4.55 6.05
N GLU A 191 1.74 4.79 7.36
CA GLU A 191 0.72 4.20 8.22
C GLU A 191 -0.70 4.67 7.86
N GLU A 192 -0.86 5.94 7.52
CA GLU A 192 -2.13 6.48 7.05
C GLU A 192 -2.62 5.80 5.76
N MET A 193 -1.68 5.54 4.81
CA MET A 193 -1.99 4.81 3.58
C MET A 193 -2.31 3.34 3.89
N ARG A 194 -1.56 2.70 4.79
CA ARG A 194 -1.80 1.32 5.22
C ARG A 194 -3.21 1.16 5.76
N LEU A 195 -3.61 2.01 6.71
CA LEU A 195 -4.95 1.99 7.31
C LEU A 195 -6.07 2.20 6.27
N ALA A 196 -5.79 2.99 5.23
CA ALA A 196 -6.78 3.32 4.20
C ALA A 196 -6.89 2.25 3.10
N LEU A 197 -5.80 1.55 2.77
CA LEU A 197 -5.71 0.68 1.60
C LEU A 197 -5.53 -0.80 1.92
N ASP A 198 -5.05 -1.15 3.14
CA ASP A 198 -4.82 -2.56 3.49
C ASP A 198 -6.16 -3.32 3.59
N PRO A 199 -6.31 -4.42 2.85
CA PRO A 199 -7.55 -5.21 2.89
C PRO A 199 -7.83 -5.85 4.25
N ALA A 200 -6.82 -6.07 5.10
CA ALA A 200 -6.98 -6.57 6.45
C ALA A 200 -7.71 -5.54 7.34
N GLU A 201 -7.33 -4.28 7.22
CA GLU A 201 -7.97 -3.18 7.95
C GLU A 201 -9.37 -2.85 7.39
N ASN A 202 -9.51 -2.85 6.06
CA ASN A 202 -10.79 -2.56 5.40
C ASN A 202 -11.88 -3.61 5.71
N ARG A 203 -11.53 -4.87 5.94
CA ARG A 203 -12.47 -5.90 6.39
C ARG A 203 -13.02 -5.64 7.78
N SER A 204 -12.22 -5.08 8.67
CA SER A 204 -12.64 -4.73 10.03
C SER A 204 -13.68 -3.60 10.05
N ILE A 205 -13.59 -2.65 9.13
CA ILE A 205 -14.51 -1.50 9.02
C ILE A 205 -15.86 -1.93 8.42
N GLN A 206 -15.87 -2.85 7.45
CA GLN A 206 -17.11 -3.33 6.80
C GLN A 206 -17.97 -4.22 7.70
N HIS A 207 -17.46 -4.71 8.83
CA HIS A 207 -18.19 -5.52 9.81
C HIS A 207 -18.77 -4.70 10.97
N MET A 208 -18.72 -3.38 10.94
CA MET A 208 -19.52 -2.56 11.83
C MET A 208 -20.93 -2.43 11.25
N PRO A 209 -21.98 -2.97 11.93
CA PRO A 209 -23.37 -2.80 11.49
C PRO A 209 -23.68 -1.31 11.50
N GLY A 210 -23.96 -0.75 10.34
CA GLY A 210 -24.41 0.63 10.22
C GLY A 210 -25.66 0.87 11.07
N GLU A 211 -25.60 1.87 11.93
CA GLU A 211 -26.76 2.42 12.63
C GLU A 211 -27.83 2.82 11.62
N ARG A 212 -28.79 1.96 11.41
CA ARG A 212 -30.07 2.32 10.82
C ARG A 212 -30.99 2.83 11.91
N ASN A 213 -31.18 4.13 11.91
CA ASN A 213 -32.20 4.83 12.65
C ASN A 213 -33.58 4.24 12.31
N THR A 214 -34.15 3.46 13.21
CA THR A 214 -35.59 3.15 13.21
C THR A 214 -36.11 3.09 14.63
N LYS A 215 -37.19 3.84 14.82
CA LYS A 215 -38.05 3.99 16.00
C LYS A 215 -38.20 2.75 16.86
N LEU A 216 -38.22 2.99 18.19
CA LEU A 216 -38.66 2.04 19.23
C LEU A 216 -40.06 1.45 18.95
N PRO A 217 -40.24 0.20 19.37
CA PRO A 217 -41.32 -0.06 20.34
C PRO A 217 -40.76 -0.71 21.62
N GLU A 218 -41.43 -0.36 22.72
CA GLU A 218 -41.17 -0.82 24.07
C GLU A 218 -41.40 -2.33 24.23
N GLY A 219 -40.57 -2.96 25.05
CA GLY A 219 -40.94 -4.16 25.82
C GLY A 219 -40.29 -5.45 25.39
N ALA A 220 -39.19 -5.82 26.01
CA ALA A 220 -38.98 -7.10 26.69
C ALA A 220 -37.50 -7.27 27.07
N ASN A 221 -37.35 -7.43 28.36
CA ASN A 221 -36.16 -7.76 29.10
C ASN A 221 -35.48 -9.04 28.58
N GLN A 222 -34.19 -9.00 28.20
CA GLN A 222 -33.27 -10.11 28.46
C GLN A 222 -31.79 -9.61 28.33
N THR A 223 -31.10 -9.82 29.43
CA THR A 223 -29.71 -9.59 29.74
C THR A 223 -28.73 -10.18 28.69
N ALA A 224 -27.87 -9.32 28.15
CA ALA A 224 -26.56 -9.71 27.69
C ALA A 224 -25.55 -8.62 28.09
N ASN A 225 -24.66 -8.97 29.00
CA ASN A 225 -23.63 -8.14 29.59
C ASN A 225 -22.63 -7.70 28.52
N ASN A 226 -22.60 -6.39 28.19
CA ASN A 226 -21.40 -5.71 27.74
C ASN A 226 -21.09 -4.64 28.79
N ALA A 227 -20.44 -5.08 29.87
CA ALA A 227 -19.81 -4.18 30.81
C ALA A 227 -18.69 -3.44 30.11
N SER A 228 -18.84 -2.15 29.87
CA SER A 228 -17.74 -1.24 29.58
C SER A 228 -16.82 -1.26 30.80
N GLU A 229 -15.74 -2.06 30.73
CA GLU A 229 -14.77 -2.18 31.82
C GLU A 229 -14.13 -0.82 32.07
N GLU A 230 -14.45 -0.26 33.24
CA GLU A 230 -13.77 0.90 33.78
C GLU A 230 -12.33 0.51 34.10
N TRP A 231 -11.37 1.33 33.74
CA TRP A 231 -9.97 1.12 34.07
C TRP A 231 -9.39 2.30 34.85
N THR A 232 -8.47 2.03 35.75
CA THR A 232 -7.83 3.04 36.59
C THR A 232 -6.45 3.39 36.01
N CYS A 233 -6.27 4.66 35.67
CA CYS A 233 -4.98 5.19 35.21
C CYS A 233 -3.96 5.24 36.35
N SER A 234 -2.66 5.23 36.02
CA SER A 234 -1.58 5.43 36.99
C SER A 234 -1.68 6.75 37.75
N CYS A 235 -2.42 7.74 37.26
CA CYS A 235 -2.71 9.00 37.95
C CYS A 235 -3.90 8.89 38.94
N GLY A 236 -4.53 7.71 39.09
CA GLY A 236 -5.64 7.45 40.01
C GLY A 236 -7.04 7.71 39.41
N THR A 237 -7.15 8.20 38.19
CA THR A 237 -8.43 8.53 37.56
C THR A 237 -9.08 7.29 36.94
N ILE A 238 -10.38 7.07 37.23
CA ILE A 238 -11.19 6.00 36.62
C ILE A 238 -11.70 6.46 35.26
N ASN A 239 -11.55 5.66 34.23
CA ASN A 239 -11.86 5.97 32.83
C ASN A 239 -12.67 4.86 32.17
N LYS A 240 -13.52 5.23 31.18
CA LYS A 240 -14.29 4.31 30.33
C LYS A 240 -13.77 4.23 28.89
N GLY A 241 -12.90 5.15 28.50
CA GLY A 241 -12.34 5.26 27.13
C GLY A 241 -10.91 4.73 27.03
N ASN A 242 -10.31 4.84 25.85
CA ASN A 242 -8.96 4.37 25.56
C ASN A 242 -7.85 5.30 26.11
N PHE A 243 -8.19 6.50 26.59
CA PHE A 243 -7.26 7.47 27.15
C PHE A 243 -7.78 8.01 28.47
N CYS A 244 -6.86 8.33 29.37
CA CYS A 244 -7.20 8.99 30.62
C CYS A 244 -7.65 10.43 30.39
N ALA A 245 -8.86 10.76 30.89
CA ALA A 245 -9.42 12.11 30.75
C ALA A 245 -8.62 13.18 31.52
N GLN A 246 -7.82 12.78 32.53
CA GLN A 246 -7.05 13.69 33.37
C GLN A 246 -5.65 13.96 32.83
N CYS A 247 -4.90 12.92 32.39
CA CYS A 247 -3.48 13.03 32.03
C CYS A 247 -3.17 12.61 30.60
N GLY A 248 -4.16 12.17 29.79
CA GLY A 248 -3.99 11.76 28.41
C GLY A 248 -3.29 10.39 28.21
N ASN A 249 -2.90 9.69 29.27
CA ASN A 249 -2.26 8.40 29.14
C ASN A 249 -3.20 7.36 28.53
N LYS A 250 -2.66 6.54 27.62
CA LYS A 250 -3.41 5.45 26.96
C LYS A 250 -3.76 4.35 27.97
N LYS A 251 -4.94 3.74 27.83
CA LYS A 251 -5.35 2.53 28.57
C LYS A 251 -4.25 1.46 28.36
N PRO A 252 -3.73 0.84 29.43
CA PRO A 252 -2.82 -0.29 29.28
C PRO A 252 -3.50 -1.35 28.40
N ALA A 253 -2.76 -1.86 27.39
CA ALA A 253 -3.25 -2.99 26.62
C ALA A 253 -3.56 -4.16 27.56
N ALA A 254 -4.69 -4.82 27.40
CA ALA A 254 -4.97 -6.07 28.08
C ALA A 254 -3.80 -7.01 27.78
N LYS A 255 -3.18 -7.60 28.81
CA LYS A 255 -2.12 -8.60 28.58
C LYS A 255 -2.78 -9.72 27.81
N ALA A 256 -2.27 -10.03 26.63
CA ALA A 256 -2.65 -11.22 25.91
C ALA A 256 -2.46 -12.42 26.83
N VAL A 257 -3.50 -13.21 26.99
CA VAL A 257 -3.47 -14.40 27.85
C VAL A 257 -3.15 -15.59 26.96
N SER A 258 -2.09 -16.33 27.27
CA SER A 258 -1.74 -17.53 26.55
C SER A 258 -2.57 -18.71 27.07
N LEU A 259 -3.33 -19.33 26.17
CA LEU A 259 -4.17 -20.49 26.40
C LEU A 259 -3.74 -21.59 25.41
N CYS A 260 -3.73 -22.84 25.83
CA CYS A 260 -3.55 -23.94 24.88
C CYS A 260 -4.73 -24.00 23.91
N ASP A 261 -4.50 -23.81 22.62
CA ASP A 261 -5.53 -23.83 21.55
C ASP A 261 -6.28 -25.15 21.44
N LYS A 262 -5.65 -26.26 21.91
CA LYS A 262 -6.23 -27.59 21.83
C LYS A 262 -7.13 -27.99 23.01
N CYS A 263 -6.81 -27.57 24.24
CA CYS A 263 -7.55 -27.98 25.42
C CYS A 263 -7.98 -26.83 26.36
N GLY A 264 -7.62 -25.58 26.05
CA GLY A 264 -7.97 -24.41 26.84
C GLY A 264 -7.20 -24.30 28.18
N TRP A 265 -6.16 -25.12 28.41
CA TRP A 265 -5.35 -25.03 29.62
C TRP A 265 -4.60 -23.71 29.66
N GLN A 266 -4.64 -23.01 30.80
CA GLN A 266 -3.99 -21.73 31.00
C GLN A 266 -2.81 -21.88 31.98
N PRO A 267 -1.60 -21.40 31.60
CA PRO A 267 -0.47 -21.34 32.54
C PRO A 267 -0.68 -20.34 33.65
N ASP A 268 -0.31 -20.68 34.88
CA ASP A 268 -0.35 -19.77 36.03
C ASP A 268 0.65 -18.61 35.86
N ASP A 269 1.81 -18.85 35.22
CA ASP A 269 2.79 -17.85 34.86
C ASP A 269 2.80 -17.58 33.34
N GLN A 270 2.18 -16.47 32.96
CA GLN A 270 2.08 -16.01 31.57
C GLN A 270 3.41 -15.46 30.99
N THR A 271 4.42 -15.29 31.84
CA THR A 271 5.75 -14.80 31.42
C THR A 271 6.74 -15.92 31.11
N ASN A 272 6.44 -17.14 31.56
CA ASN A 272 7.29 -18.31 31.40
C ASN A 272 6.47 -19.50 30.90
N LEU A 273 6.12 -19.50 29.63
CA LEU A 273 5.31 -20.54 29.01
C LEU A 273 6.08 -21.86 28.91
N PRO A 274 5.46 -22.99 29.27
CA PRO A 274 6.05 -24.30 29.04
C PRO A 274 6.13 -24.61 27.54
N ARG A 275 7.11 -25.40 27.11
CA ARG A 275 7.24 -25.79 25.70
C ARG A 275 6.08 -26.65 25.20
N PHE A 276 5.39 -27.34 26.11
CA PHE A 276 4.25 -28.22 25.82
C PHE A 276 3.19 -28.04 26.91
N CYS A 277 1.94 -28.10 26.51
CA CYS A 277 0.82 -28.09 27.45
C CYS A 277 0.88 -29.32 28.37
N PRO A 278 0.93 -29.12 29.71
CA PRO A 278 1.03 -30.26 30.64
C PRO A 278 -0.24 -31.11 30.69
N GLN A 279 -1.34 -30.60 30.17
CA GLN A 279 -2.63 -31.30 30.18
C GLN A 279 -2.84 -32.18 28.92
N CYS A 280 -2.42 -31.75 27.75
CA CYS A 280 -2.68 -32.45 26.49
C CYS A 280 -1.44 -32.74 25.64
N GLY A 281 -0.25 -32.23 26.04
CA GLY A 281 1.00 -32.44 25.32
C GLY A 281 1.18 -31.60 24.05
N ASP A 282 0.28 -30.68 23.76
CA ASP A 282 0.38 -29.81 22.60
C ASP A 282 1.51 -28.80 22.74
N PRO A 283 2.34 -28.51 21.69
CA PRO A 283 3.41 -27.52 21.78
C PRO A 283 2.85 -26.11 21.79
N PHE A 284 3.26 -25.26 22.74
CA PHE A 284 2.90 -23.84 22.76
C PHE A 284 3.50 -23.10 21.55
N ASN A 285 2.67 -22.40 20.78
CA ASN A 285 3.01 -21.68 19.58
C ASN A 285 2.20 -20.36 19.46
N ALA A 286 2.31 -19.66 18.33
CA ALA A 286 1.64 -18.37 18.12
C ALA A 286 0.10 -18.44 18.08
N MET A 287 -0.50 -19.63 18.02
CA MET A 287 -1.97 -19.83 18.05
C MET A 287 -2.53 -19.91 19.48
N ASP A 288 -1.67 -20.04 20.48
CA ASP A 288 -2.01 -20.15 21.91
C ASP A 288 -2.20 -18.78 22.59
N VAL A 289 -2.36 -17.69 21.84
CA VAL A 289 -2.53 -16.32 22.33
C VAL A 289 -3.92 -15.82 21.97
N GLU A 290 -4.72 -15.45 22.96
CA GLU A 290 -6.04 -14.82 22.83
C GLU A 290 -5.99 -13.31 23.12
#